data_20bcd3af94c92d5aeaecac34b1bb4a26
#
_entry.id   20bcd3af94c92d5aeaecac34b1bb4a26
#
_cell.length_a   1.000
_cell.length_b   1.000
_cell.length_c   1.000
_cell.angle_alpha   90.00
_cell.angle_beta   90.00
_cell.angle_gamma   90.00
#
_symmetry.space_group_name_H-M   'P 1'
#
loop_
_entity.id
_entity.type
_entity.pdbx_description
1 polymer ?
#
loop_
_entity_poly.entity_id
_entity_poly.type
_entity_poly.pdbx_seq_one_letter_code
_entity_poly.pdbx_strand_id
1 'polypeptide(L)'
;MSELDDFLTNTLARQIKAEEAIHNGNVEPRLEMWTTREPVTLFGAGVPLKRGSDEVTRASRWVASRFSSCTAYRFELIAAGLSGDLAYTVGFEHSTRSMDGGPAESVTVRVTHIYRRENGEWKIAHRHGDNPPIDQSAPAGASTR
;
A
#
# COMPACT_ATOMS: atom_id res chain seq x y z
N MET A 1 7.51 9.98 -23.12
CA MET A 1 7.50 9.02 -22.00
C MET A 1 6.52 7.91 -22.27
N SER A 2 6.84 6.72 -21.84
CA SER A 2 5.93 5.59 -21.98
C SER A 2 4.76 5.71 -20.98
N GLU A 3 3.71 4.93 -21.20
CA GLU A 3 2.60 4.87 -20.25
C GLU A 3 3.07 4.39 -18.87
N LEU A 4 4.03 3.46 -18.84
CA LEU A 4 4.59 3.00 -17.57
C LEU A 4 5.32 4.12 -16.85
N ASP A 5 6.10 4.92 -17.58
CA ASP A 5 6.80 6.07 -16.98
C ASP A 5 5.80 7.06 -16.39
N ASP A 6 4.72 7.36 -17.11
CA ASP A 6 3.68 8.26 -16.62
C ASP A 6 2.99 7.69 -15.37
N PHE A 7 2.70 6.40 -15.38
CA PHE A 7 2.11 5.72 -14.22
C PHE A 7 3.02 5.84 -13.00
N LEU A 8 4.31 5.57 -13.16
CA LEU A 8 5.27 5.63 -12.06
C LEU A 8 5.47 7.06 -11.56
N THR A 9 5.53 8.02 -12.48
CA THR A 9 5.74 9.42 -12.11
C THR A 9 4.54 10.03 -11.40
N ASN A 10 3.33 9.69 -11.83
CA ASN A 10 2.11 10.33 -11.35
C ASN A 10 1.32 9.47 -10.37
N THR A 11 0.93 8.27 -10.78
CA THR A 11 0.06 7.42 -9.96
C THR A 11 0.80 6.86 -8.75
N LEU A 12 1.98 6.31 -8.95
CA LEU A 12 2.75 5.75 -7.83
C LEU A 12 3.12 6.84 -6.83
N ALA A 13 3.48 8.03 -7.30
CA ALA A 13 3.80 9.13 -6.40
C ALA A 13 2.62 9.52 -5.51
N ARG A 14 1.39 9.54 -6.08
CA ARG A 14 0.17 9.81 -5.32
C ARG A 14 -0.13 8.71 -4.33
N GLN A 15 0.08 7.46 -4.73
CA GLN A 15 -0.15 6.31 -3.86
C GLN A 15 0.80 6.34 -2.66
N ILE A 16 2.07 6.69 -2.87
CA ILE A 16 3.03 6.82 -1.79
C ILE A 16 2.56 7.87 -0.77
N LYS A 17 2.11 9.03 -1.25
CA LYS A 17 1.60 10.08 -0.36
C LYS A 17 0.35 9.62 0.39
N ALA A 18 -0.51 8.86 -0.27
CA ALA A 18 -1.73 8.35 0.37
C ALA A 18 -1.39 7.37 1.49
N GLU A 19 -0.38 6.52 1.29
CA GLU A 19 0.04 5.56 2.32
C GLU A 19 0.75 6.27 3.48
N GLU A 20 1.54 7.28 3.20
CA GLU A 20 2.13 8.09 4.27
C GLU A 20 1.04 8.75 5.11
N ALA A 21 -0.01 9.25 4.47
CA ALA A 21 -1.12 9.89 5.16
C ALA A 21 -1.85 8.93 6.09
N ILE A 22 -2.12 7.70 5.64
CA ILE A 22 -2.83 6.72 6.49
C ILE A 22 -1.98 6.33 7.69
N HIS A 23 -0.67 6.31 7.56
CA HIS A 23 0.24 6.04 8.68
C HIS A 23 0.21 7.16 9.72
N ASN A 24 -0.35 8.30 9.37
CA ASN A 24 -0.60 9.43 10.29
C ASN A 24 -2.08 9.56 10.66
N GLY A 25 -2.89 8.56 10.37
CA GLY A 25 -4.30 8.55 10.75
C GLY A 25 -5.24 9.23 9.76
N ASN A 26 -4.74 9.67 8.60
CA ASN A 26 -5.57 10.33 7.58
C ASN A 26 -5.89 9.34 6.47
N VAL A 27 -7.12 8.84 6.43
CA VAL A 27 -7.54 7.81 5.49
C VAL A 27 -7.95 8.38 4.13
N GLU A 28 -8.32 9.64 4.05
CA GLU A 28 -8.97 10.18 2.85
C GLU A 28 -8.16 10.02 1.56
N PRO A 29 -6.85 10.33 1.52
CA PRO A 29 -6.10 10.14 0.28
C PRO A 29 -6.08 8.68 -0.20
N ARG A 30 -6.04 7.71 0.73
CA ARG A 30 -6.09 6.29 0.35
C ARG A 30 -7.45 5.97 -0.29
N LEU A 31 -8.55 6.46 0.29
CA LEU A 31 -9.87 6.19 -0.26
C LEU A 31 -10.02 6.76 -1.67
N GLU A 32 -9.39 7.90 -1.95
CA GLU A 32 -9.41 8.48 -3.29
C GLU A 32 -8.63 7.64 -4.31
N MET A 33 -7.63 6.90 -3.87
CA MET A 33 -6.82 6.05 -4.75
C MET A 33 -7.50 4.73 -5.10
N TRP A 34 -8.45 4.28 -4.29
CA TRP A 34 -9.12 3.00 -4.51
C TRP A 34 -10.35 3.14 -5.38
N THR A 35 -10.57 2.14 -6.23
CA THR A 35 -11.80 2.08 -7.02
C THR A 35 -12.98 1.70 -6.13
N THR A 36 -14.16 2.16 -6.53
CA THR A 36 -15.43 1.68 -5.96
C THR A 36 -16.11 0.68 -6.90
N ARG A 37 -15.52 0.42 -8.06
CA ARG A 37 -16.09 -0.51 -9.04
C ARG A 37 -15.60 -1.94 -8.71
N GLU A 38 -16.54 -2.83 -8.48
CA GLU A 38 -16.22 -4.22 -8.18
C GLU A 38 -15.58 -4.95 -9.38
N PRO A 39 -14.72 -5.97 -9.15
CA PRO A 39 -14.33 -6.49 -7.84
C PRO A 39 -13.22 -5.66 -7.17
N VAL A 40 -13.28 -5.57 -5.85
CA VAL A 40 -12.30 -4.89 -5.03
C VAL A 40 -11.94 -5.82 -3.87
N THR A 41 -10.66 -6.03 -3.64
CA THR A 41 -10.22 -6.98 -2.60
C THR A 41 -8.99 -6.47 -1.86
N LEU A 42 -8.83 -6.95 -0.62
CA LEU A 42 -7.71 -6.60 0.24
C LEU A 42 -7.30 -7.82 1.06
N PHE A 43 -6.01 -8.17 0.99
CA PHE A 43 -5.34 -9.02 1.98
C PHE A 43 -4.40 -8.12 2.76
N GLY A 44 -4.67 -7.88 4.03
CA GLY A 44 -3.84 -6.98 4.82
C GLY A 44 -2.93 -7.72 5.77
N ALA A 45 -1.79 -7.11 6.11
CA ALA A 45 -0.86 -7.69 7.07
C ALA A 45 -1.50 -7.87 8.45
N GLY A 46 -2.40 -6.97 8.83
CA GLY A 46 -3.15 -7.06 10.09
C GLY A 46 -4.65 -7.13 9.91
N VAL A 47 -5.10 -7.44 8.68
CA VAL A 47 -6.52 -7.42 8.34
C VAL A 47 -6.81 -8.68 7.50
N PRO A 48 -7.78 -9.50 7.89
CA PRO A 48 -8.15 -10.66 7.08
C PRO A 48 -8.74 -10.20 5.74
N LEU A 49 -8.99 -11.16 4.85
CA LEU A 49 -9.61 -10.86 3.56
C LEU A 49 -10.79 -9.91 3.72
N LYS A 50 -10.77 -8.84 2.94
CA LYS A 50 -11.91 -7.95 2.75
C LYS A 50 -12.30 -7.98 1.28
N ARG A 51 -13.59 -8.04 1.04
CA ARG A 51 -14.16 -8.18 -0.29
C ARG A 51 -15.21 -7.11 -0.48
N GLY A 52 -15.10 -6.38 -1.59
CA GLY A 52 -16.03 -5.30 -1.91
C GLY A 52 -15.58 -3.95 -1.38
N SER A 53 -15.98 -2.90 -2.10
CA SER A 53 -15.58 -1.53 -1.79
C SER A 53 -15.95 -1.12 -0.36
N ASP A 54 -17.14 -1.50 0.10
CA ASP A 54 -17.59 -1.12 1.45
C ASP A 54 -16.73 -1.75 2.53
N GLU A 55 -16.42 -3.04 2.42
CA GLU A 55 -15.56 -3.71 3.42
C GLU A 55 -14.15 -3.14 3.41
N VAL A 56 -13.61 -2.88 2.22
CA VAL A 56 -12.26 -2.32 2.08
C VAL A 56 -12.19 -0.92 2.66
N THR A 57 -13.22 -0.11 2.43
CA THR A 57 -13.30 1.23 2.99
C THR A 57 -13.32 1.18 4.52
N ARG A 58 -14.14 0.30 5.11
CA ARG A 58 -14.20 0.17 6.56
C ARG A 58 -12.87 -0.31 7.14
N ALA A 59 -12.21 -1.25 6.46
CA ALA A 59 -10.90 -1.73 6.90
C ALA A 59 -9.85 -0.61 6.86
N SER A 60 -9.87 0.22 5.81
CA SER A 60 -8.95 1.34 5.68
C SER A 60 -9.15 2.36 6.80
N ARG A 61 -10.41 2.67 7.13
CA ARG A 61 -10.72 3.58 8.23
C ARG A 61 -10.26 3.01 9.57
N TRP A 62 -10.42 1.71 9.76
CA TRP A 62 -9.97 1.04 10.97
C TRP A 62 -8.44 1.13 11.10
N VAL A 63 -7.70 0.85 10.02
CA VAL A 63 -6.24 0.96 10.01
C VAL A 63 -5.81 2.39 10.37
N ALA A 64 -6.42 3.38 9.72
CA ALA A 64 -6.10 4.79 9.98
C ALA A 64 -6.33 5.17 11.44
N SER A 65 -7.35 4.59 12.08
CA SER A 65 -7.67 4.90 13.48
C SER A 65 -6.61 4.38 14.45
N ARG A 66 -5.76 3.45 14.01
CA ARG A 66 -4.75 2.82 14.87
C ARG A 66 -3.37 3.45 14.70
N PHE A 67 -3.10 4.10 13.58
CA PHE A 67 -1.76 4.60 13.24
C PHE A 67 -1.64 6.09 13.52
N SER A 68 -0.48 6.48 14.02
CA SER A 68 -0.17 7.89 14.29
C SER A 68 1.34 8.11 14.30
N SER A 69 1.73 9.39 14.28
CA SER A 69 3.13 9.82 14.50
C SER A 69 4.10 9.11 13.55
N CYS A 70 3.76 9.05 12.28
CA CYS A 70 4.66 8.51 11.28
C CYS A 70 5.80 9.51 11.04
N THR A 71 7.01 9.11 11.39
CA THR A 71 8.20 9.95 11.23
C THR A 71 9.01 9.58 10.00
N ALA A 72 8.74 8.42 9.41
CA ALA A 72 9.41 7.97 8.20
C ALA A 72 8.49 7.03 7.44
N TYR A 73 8.38 7.24 6.14
CA TYR A 73 7.69 6.34 5.23
C TYR A 73 8.47 6.28 3.92
N ARG A 74 8.72 5.09 3.43
CA ARG A 74 9.39 4.88 2.16
C ARG A 74 8.82 3.66 1.48
N PHE A 75 8.50 3.79 0.19
CA PHE A 75 8.13 2.64 -0.65
C PHE A 75 9.31 2.26 -1.52
N GLU A 76 9.77 1.04 -1.38
CA GLU A 76 10.84 0.49 -2.19
C GLU A 76 10.22 -0.32 -3.31
N LEU A 77 10.23 0.25 -4.52
CA LEU A 77 9.67 -0.40 -5.70
C LEU A 77 10.61 -1.50 -6.19
N ILE A 78 10.10 -2.72 -6.29
CA ILE A 78 10.86 -3.86 -6.80
C ILE A 78 10.51 -4.13 -8.26
N ALA A 79 9.23 -4.06 -8.62
CA ALA A 79 8.79 -4.29 -9.99
C ALA A 79 7.48 -3.58 -10.26
N ALA A 80 7.27 -3.21 -11.51
CA ALA A 80 6.01 -2.63 -11.97
C ALA A 80 5.78 -3.03 -13.42
N GLY A 81 4.53 -3.12 -13.81
CA GLY A 81 4.15 -3.41 -15.18
C GLY A 81 2.81 -2.83 -15.51
N LEU A 82 2.56 -2.66 -16.81
CA LEU A 82 1.33 -2.07 -17.30
C LEU A 82 1.00 -2.67 -18.66
N SER A 83 -0.26 -3.07 -18.84
CA SER A 83 -0.76 -3.56 -20.12
C SER A 83 -2.23 -3.22 -20.22
N GLY A 84 -2.60 -2.42 -21.24
CA GLY A 84 -3.97 -1.96 -21.42
C GLY A 84 -4.43 -1.16 -20.19
N ASP A 85 -5.52 -1.57 -19.57
CA ASP A 85 -6.12 -0.90 -18.43
C ASP A 85 -5.76 -1.55 -17.09
N LEU A 86 -4.72 -2.39 -17.07
CA LEU A 86 -4.22 -3.01 -15.86
C LEU A 86 -2.76 -2.63 -15.61
N ALA A 87 -2.44 -2.42 -14.34
CA ALA A 87 -1.07 -2.17 -13.92
C ALA A 87 -0.85 -2.83 -12.56
N TYR A 88 0.41 -3.07 -12.22
CA TYR A 88 0.74 -3.59 -10.90
C TYR A 88 2.03 -2.96 -10.40
N THR A 89 2.17 -2.94 -9.08
CA THR A 89 3.44 -2.63 -8.42
C THR A 89 3.70 -3.69 -7.37
N VAL A 90 4.97 -4.02 -7.19
CA VAL A 90 5.46 -4.95 -6.15
C VAL A 90 6.58 -4.25 -5.42
N GLY A 91 6.53 -4.24 -4.10
CA GLY A 91 7.57 -3.58 -3.34
C GLY A 91 7.47 -3.80 -1.85
N PHE A 92 8.24 -3.00 -1.13
CA PHE A 92 8.23 -3.00 0.34
C PHE A 92 7.82 -1.62 0.84
N GLU A 93 6.98 -1.60 1.86
CA GLU A 93 6.73 -0.37 2.62
C GLU A 93 7.56 -0.42 3.89
N HIS A 94 8.38 0.62 4.08
CA HIS A 94 9.18 0.78 5.29
C HIS A 94 8.66 2.02 6.02
N SER A 95 8.24 1.83 7.24
CA SER A 95 7.69 2.95 8.00
C SER A 95 8.11 2.90 9.46
N THR A 96 8.11 4.07 10.09
CA THR A 96 8.24 4.20 11.54
C THR A 96 7.05 5.01 12.01
N ARG A 97 6.21 4.38 12.83
CA ARG A 97 4.96 5.00 13.30
C ARG A 97 4.54 4.38 14.62
N SER A 98 3.58 5.01 15.28
CA SER A 98 2.96 4.47 16.49
C SER A 98 1.69 3.72 16.13
N MET A 99 1.39 2.67 16.89
CA MET A 99 0.15 1.92 16.78
C MET A 99 -0.59 2.00 18.11
N ASP A 100 -1.88 2.38 18.05
CA ASP A 100 -2.73 2.51 19.24
C ASP A 100 -2.13 3.42 20.32
N GLY A 101 -1.41 4.47 19.90
CA GLY A 101 -0.78 5.40 20.83
C GLY A 101 0.45 4.86 21.55
N GLY A 102 0.94 3.69 21.15
CA GLY A 102 2.11 3.07 21.75
C GLY A 102 3.43 3.68 21.26
N PRO A 103 4.55 3.03 21.60
CA PRO A 103 5.86 3.55 21.19
C PRO A 103 6.05 3.44 19.68
N ALA A 104 6.96 4.24 19.15
CA ALA A 104 7.30 4.19 17.74
C ALA A 104 7.90 2.83 17.38
N GLU A 105 7.43 2.28 16.26
CA GLU A 105 7.90 0.99 15.74
C GLU A 105 8.31 1.16 14.29
N SER A 106 9.42 0.51 13.91
CA SER A 106 9.83 0.42 12.50
C SER A 106 9.31 -0.89 11.94
N VAL A 107 8.58 -0.79 10.83
CA VAL A 107 7.86 -1.93 10.26
C VAL A 107 8.16 -2.01 8.77
N THR A 108 8.30 -3.22 8.26
CA THR A 108 8.40 -3.50 6.83
C THR A 108 7.26 -4.42 6.44
N VAL A 109 6.58 -4.08 5.35
CA VAL A 109 5.46 -4.86 4.80
C VAL A 109 5.76 -5.15 3.34
N ARG A 110 5.54 -6.39 2.91
CA ARG A 110 5.57 -6.74 1.50
C ARG A 110 4.25 -6.33 0.88
N VAL A 111 4.30 -5.66 -0.25
CA VAL A 111 3.08 -5.07 -0.84
C VAL A 111 3.01 -5.33 -2.33
N THR A 112 1.87 -5.83 -2.78
CA THR A 112 1.50 -5.85 -4.18
C THR A 112 0.21 -5.07 -4.35
N HIS A 113 0.18 -4.15 -5.31
CA HIS A 113 -1.03 -3.47 -5.71
C HIS A 113 -1.37 -3.82 -7.14
N ILE A 114 -2.66 -4.02 -7.42
CA ILE A 114 -3.18 -4.13 -8.78
C ILE A 114 -4.06 -2.92 -9.02
N TYR A 115 -3.82 -2.24 -10.14
CA TYR A 115 -4.55 -1.03 -10.52
C TYR A 115 -5.38 -1.29 -11.77
N ARG A 116 -6.53 -0.66 -11.86
CA ARG A 116 -7.32 -0.56 -13.10
C ARG A 116 -7.41 0.89 -13.52
N ARG A 117 -7.34 1.13 -14.84
CA ARG A 117 -7.56 2.46 -15.38
C ARG A 117 -9.04 2.62 -15.66
N GLU A 118 -9.63 3.64 -15.04
CA GLU A 118 -11.06 3.94 -15.14
C GLU A 118 -11.21 5.42 -15.43
N ASN A 119 -11.84 5.75 -16.57
CA ASN A 119 -12.05 7.14 -17.00
C ASN A 119 -10.73 7.93 -17.02
N GLY A 120 -9.67 7.31 -17.50
CA GLY A 120 -8.36 7.95 -17.59
C GLY A 120 -7.56 8.00 -16.29
N GLU A 121 -8.12 7.49 -15.20
CA GLU A 121 -7.44 7.48 -13.90
C GLU A 121 -7.11 6.06 -13.46
N TRP A 122 -5.93 5.88 -12.91
CA TRP A 122 -5.53 4.61 -12.31
C TRP A 122 -6.07 4.54 -10.88
N LYS A 123 -6.79 3.45 -10.58
CA LYS A 123 -7.37 3.20 -9.26
C LYS A 123 -6.92 1.83 -8.76
N ILE A 124 -6.69 1.72 -7.46
CA ILE A 124 -6.31 0.44 -6.86
C ILE A 124 -7.54 -0.45 -6.75
N ALA A 125 -7.42 -1.66 -7.25
CA ALA A 125 -8.47 -2.69 -7.17
C ALA A 125 -8.12 -3.80 -6.19
N HIS A 126 -6.82 -3.98 -5.92
CA HIS A 126 -6.36 -5.02 -4.98
C HIS A 126 -5.07 -4.59 -4.32
N ARG A 127 -4.98 -4.88 -3.03
CA ARG A 127 -3.74 -4.79 -2.27
C ARG A 127 -3.54 -6.09 -1.53
N HIS A 128 -2.32 -6.61 -1.58
CA HIS A 128 -1.86 -7.69 -0.71
C HIS A 128 -0.66 -7.16 0.07
N GLY A 129 -0.83 -7.03 1.38
CA GLY A 129 0.26 -6.68 2.27
C GLY A 129 0.46 -7.77 3.30
N ASP A 130 1.70 -8.17 3.55
CA ASP A 130 2.01 -9.14 4.59
C ASP A 130 3.36 -8.85 5.21
N ASN A 131 3.65 -9.56 6.32
CA ASN A 131 4.91 -9.41 7.01
C ASN A 131 5.97 -10.27 6.31
N PRO A 132 7.17 -9.72 6.04
CA PRO A 132 8.21 -10.51 5.41
C PRO A 132 8.74 -11.58 6.36
N PRO A 133 9.25 -12.70 5.83
CA PRO A 133 10.00 -13.64 6.65
C PRO A 133 11.23 -12.95 7.24
N ILE A 134 11.78 -13.51 8.33
CA ILE A 134 12.90 -12.92 9.03
C ILE A 134 14.08 -12.62 8.09
N ASP A 135 14.40 -13.56 7.20
CA ASP A 135 15.53 -13.40 6.30
C ASP A 135 15.32 -12.29 5.25
N GLN A 136 14.09 -11.96 4.90
CA GLN A 136 13.81 -10.82 4.03
C GLN A 136 13.91 -9.49 4.77
N SER A 137 13.80 -9.51 6.09
CA SER A 137 13.94 -8.32 6.92
C SER A 137 15.40 -8.08 7.32
N ALA A 138 16.27 -9.07 7.16
CA ALA A 138 17.67 -8.98 7.54
C ALA A 138 18.47 -8.20 6.51
N PRO A 139 19.57 -7.55 6.90
CA PRO A 139 20.45 -6.89 5.94
C PRO A 139 20.96 -7.88 4.89
N ALA A 140 21.27 -7.38 3.70
CA ALA A 140 21.81 -8.19 2.63
C ALA A 140 23.08 -8.89 3.11
N GLY A 141 23.18 -10.19 2.84
CA GLY A 141 24.32 -11.01 3.27
C GLY A 141 24.19 -11.61 4.66
N ALA A 142 23.22 -11.19 5.45
CA ALA A 142 22.98 -11.82 6.74
C ALA A 142 22.15 -13.09 6.53
N SER A 143 22.66 -14.23 7.00
CA SER A 143 21.93 -15.48 6.92
C SER A 143 21.33 -15.81 8.26
N THR A 144 20.04 -16.13 8.25
CA THR A 144 19.31 -16.50 9.46
C THR A 144 18.80 -17.93 9.40
N ARG A 145 19.28 -18.67 8.44
CA ARG A 145 18.78 -20.02 8.23
C ARG A 145 19.83 -21.03 8.45
#